data_90f609cb40a42588222b6e4f3aadecc0
#
_entry.id   90f609cb40a42588222b6e4f3aadecc0
#
_cell.length_a   1.000
_cell.length_b   1.000
_cell.length_c   1.000
_cell.angle_alpha   90.00
_cell.angle_beta   90.00
_cell.angle_gamma   90.00
#
_symmetry.space_group_name_H-M   'P 1'
#
loop_
_entity.id
_entity.type
_entity.pdbx_description
1 polymer ?
#
loop_
_entity_poly.entity_id
_entity_poly.type
_entity_poly.pdbx_seq_one_letter_code
_entity_poly.pdbx_strand_id
1 'polypeptide(L)'
;MLDAATADLTFALILAVRRRVVEGDRRVRAGRWTGSWANGFLAEELTGATLGIIGLGRIGQAVARRARGFELRVLYMQRRRAETELGEYRELDELLRESDIVTIHAPLRPETRGLVDAGRLALMRDGTCLVNTARGEIVEEPALVAELVSGRLRAGLDVFAHEPHVPEELLTLPNVVLTPHLGSATRQTREAMTRIVVDNILAFERGDALVTPVTE
;
A
#
# COMPACT_ATOMS: atom_id res chain seq x y z
N MET A 1 -3.63 -13.13 -10.36
CA MET A 1 -2.24 -13.60 -10.54
C MET A 1 -1.28 -12.82 -9.63
N LEU A 2 -1.19 -11.48 -9.73
CA LEU A 2 -0.30 -10.64 -8.88
C LEU A 2 -0.91 -10.27 -7.50
N ASP A 3 -2.14 -10.67 -7.25
CA ASP A 3 -2.94 -10.20 -6.10
C ASP A 3 -2.29 -10.58 -4.75
N ALA A 4 -1.76 -11.82 -4.65
CA ALA A 4 -1.07 -12.28 -3.45
C ALA A 4 0.25 -11.53 -3.21
N ALA A 5 1.08 -11.40 -4.26
CA ALA A 5 2.38 -10.72 -4.16
C ALA A 5 2.23 -9.26 -3.73
N THR A 6 1.27 -8.52 -4.33
CA THR A 6 1.00 -7.13 -3.95
C THR A 6 0.47 -7.03 -2.53
N ALA A 7 -0.40 -7.95 -2.09
CA ALA A 7 -0.89 -7.96 -0.72
C ALA A 7 0.22 -8.30 0.30
N ASP A 8 1.17 -9.17 -0.06
CA ASP A 8 2.34 -9.48 0.77
C ASP A 8 3.24 -8.25 0.92
N LEU A 9 3.52 -7.54 -0.19
CA LEU A 9 4.30 -6.30 -0.13
C LEU A 9 3.59 -5.22 0.68
N THR A 10 2.24 -5.10 0.57
CA THR A 10 1.46 -4.16 1.39
C THR A 10 1.70 -4.41 2.88
N PHE A 11 1.63 -5.67 3.35
CA PHE A 11 1.93 -6.00 4.74
C PHE A 11 3.40 -5.81 5.10
N ALA A 12 4.33 -6.09 4.18
CA ALA A 12 5.75 -5.80 4.39
C ALA A 12 5.98 -4.31 4.65
N LEU A 13 5.34 -3.43 3.88
CA LEU A 13 5.41 -1.97 4.06
C LEU A 13 4.73 -1.52 5.36
N ILE A 14 3.53 -2.03 5.68
CA ILE A 14 2.85 -1.75 6.95
C ILE A 14 3.78 -2.08 8.12
N LEU A 15 4.33 -3.29 8.15
CA LEU A 15 5.22 -3.75 9.20
C LEU A 15 6.53 -2.94 9.25
N ALA A 16 7.13 -2.67 8.07
CA ALA A 16 8.37 -1.90 7.98
C ALA A 16 8.21 -0.49 8.56
N VAL A 17 7.09 0.18 8.29
CA VAL A 17 6.78 1.53 8.80
C VAL A 17 6.42 1.48 10.28
N ARG A 18 5.38 0.72 10.67
CA ARG A 18 4.88 0.73 12.05
C ARG A 18 5.87 0.16 13.05
N ARG A 19 6.67 -0.85 12.66
CA ARG A 19 7.70 -1.45 13.51
C ARG A 19 9.09 -0.83 13.32
N ARG A 20 9.22 0.23 12.49
CA ARG A 20 10.47 0.97 12.22
C ARG A 20 11.62 0.04 11.80
N VAL A 21 11.30 -1.01 11.02
CA VAL A 21 12.27 -2.08 10.69
C VAL A 21 13.46 -1.54 9.91
N VAL A 22 13.20 -0.72 8.87
CA VAL A 22 14.26 -0.14 8.02
C VAL A 22 15.16 0.81 8.81
N GLU A 23 14.59 1.61 9.70
CA GLU A 23 15.37 2.49 10.57
C GLU A 23 16.20 1.68 11.58
N GLY A 24 15.63 0.61 12.14
CA GLY A 24 16.33 -0.32 13.04
C GLY A 24 17.51 -0.98 12.35
N ASP A 25 17.34 -1.52 11.15
CA ASP A 25 18.42 -2.11 10.35
C ASP A 25 19.54 -1.08 10.07
N ARG A 26 19.17 0.12 9.59
CA ARG A 26 20.13 1.20 9.35
C ARG A 26 20.92 1.56 10.62
N ARG A 27 20.27 1.60 11.77
CA ARG A 27 20.90 1.92 13.05
C ARG A 27 21.91 0.86 13.47
N VAL A 28 21.58 -0.43 13.35
CA VAL A 28 22.48 -1.53 13.66
C VAL A 28 23.68 -1.53 12.72
N ARG A 29 23.46 -1.44 11.40
CA ARG A 29 24.55 -1.41 10.39
C ARG A 29 25.48 -0.22 10.56
N ALA A 30 24.97 0.91 11.04
CA ALA A 30 25.78 2.10 11.33
C ALA A 30 26.52 2.02 12.69
N GLY A 31 26.48 0.90 13.41
CA GLY A 31 27.12 0.75 14.73
C GLY A 31 26.51 1.63 15.82
N ARG A 32 25.28 2.15 15.62
CA ARG A 32 24.60 3.06 16.56
C ARG A 32 23.66 2.37 17.53
N TRP A 33 23.72 1.06 17.61
CA TRP A 33 22.95 0.31 18.60
C TRP A 33 23.74 0.20 19.92
N THR A 34 23.24 0.88 20.95
CA THR A 34 23.90 0.96 22.28
C THR A 34 23.30 0.02 23.32
N GLY A 35 22.42 -0.89 22.93
CA GLY A 35 21.85 -1.93 23.79
C GLY A 35 20.73 -1.49 24.74
N SER A 36 20.34 -0.24 24.77
CA SER A 36 19.30 0.28 25.69
C SER A 36 17.96 0.56 24.99
N TRP A 37 16.88 0.09 25.58
CA TRP A 37 15.50 0.44 25.22
C TRP A 37 15.14 1.88 25.62
N ALA A 38 15.89 2.47 26.55
CA ALA A 38 15.62 3.79 27.13
C ALA A 38 15.77 4.96 26.13
N ASN A 39 16.26 4.70 24.92
CA ASN A 39 16.61 5.75 23.96
C ASN A 39 15.49 6.09 22.95
N GLY A 40 14.22 5.89 23.32
CA GLY A 40 13.09 6.40 22.52
C GLY A 40 12.84 5.71 21.18
N PHE A 41 13.42 4.52 20.92
CA PHE A 41 13.16 3.74 19.73
C PHE A 41 11.92 2.84 19.89
N LEU A 42 10.78 3.48 20.20
CA LEU A 42 9.52 2.78 20.34
C LEU A 42 8.82 2.69 18.97
N ALA A 43 8.09 1.61 18.78
CA ALA A 43 7.31 1.31 17.60
C ALA A 43 5.87 0.95 18.01
N GLU A 44 4.98 0.81 17.06
CA GLU A 44 3.56 0.55 17.31
C GLU A 44 3.18 -0.88 16.96
N GLU A 45 2.26 -1.46 17.74
CA GLU A 45 1.69 -2.77 17.47
C GLU A 45 0.63 -2.69 16.36
N LEU A 46 0.34 -3.86 15.74
CA LEU A 46 -0.73 -4.01 14.78
C LEU A 46 -2.02 -4.50 15.44
N THR A 47 -1.90 -5.40 16.41
CA THR A 47 -3.04 -5.99 17.12
C THR A 47 -4.00 -4.92 17.64
N GLY A 48 -5.28 -5.03 17.27
CA GLY A 48 -6.31 -4.08 17.66
C GLY A 48 -6.35 -2.77 16.86
N ALA A 49 -5.38 -2.51 15.97
CA ALA A 49 -5.40 -1.33 15.13
C ALA A 49 -6.47 -1.46 14.01
N THR A 50 -6.92 -0.31 13.50
CA THR A 50 -7.90 -0.23 12.42
C THR A 50 -7.21 -0.05 11.08
N LEU A 51 -7.46 -0.97 10.13
CA LEU A 51 -6.99 -0.93 8.75
C LEU A 51 -8.10 -0.45 7.81
N GLY A 52 -7.95 0.72 7.24
CA GLY A 52 -8.80 1.24 6.18
C GLY A 52 -8.29 0.83 4.79
N ILE A 53 -9.14 0.20 3.98
CA ILE A 53 -8.81 -0.28 2.64
C ILE A 53 -9.58 0.54 1.61
N ILE A 54 -8.88 1.35 0.82
CA ILE A 54 -9.45 2.09 -0.30
C ILE A 54 -9.42 1.19 -1.54
N GLY A 55 -10.57 0.57 -1.87
CA GLY A 55 -10.71 -0.39 -2.97
C GLY A 55 -10.66 -1.85 -2.52
N LEU A 56 -11.82 -2.49 -2.37
CA LEU A 56 -11.95 -3.91 -1.98
C LEU A 56 -12.06 -4.84 -3.21
N GLY A 57 -11.22 -4.57 -4.25
CA GLY A 57 -11.03 -5.48 -5.38
C GLY A 57 -10.23 -6.73 -5.00
N ARG A 58 -9.70 -7.46 -5.98
CA ARG A 58 -8.93 -8.71 -5.73
C ARG A 58 -7.77 -8.51 -4.74
N ILE A 59 -6.98 -7.44 -4.92
CA ILE A 59 -5.85 -7.12 -4.03
C ILE A 59 -6.35 -6.69 -2.66
N GLY A 60 -7.30 -5.75 -2.58
CA GLY A 60 -7.88 -5.30 -1.31
C GLY A 60 -8.48 -6.44 -0.49
N GLN A 61 -9.18 -7.39 -1.12
CA GLN A 61 -9.65 -8.60 -0.45
C GLN A 61 -8.51 -9.51 0.04
N ALA A 62 -7.42 -9.63 -0.74
CA ALA A 62 -6.25 -10.40 -0.32
C ALA A 62 -5.55 -9.77 0.89
N VAL A 63 -5.52 -8.43 0.95
CA VAL A 63 -5.05 -7.66 2.12
C VAL A 63 -5.98 -7.85 3.31
N ALA A 64 -7.30 -7.72 3.12
CA ALA A 64 -8.28 -7.92 4.20
C ALA A 64 -8.22 -9.31 4.82
N ARG A 65 -8.01 -10.37 3.99
CA ARG A 65 -7.81 -11.73 4.52
C ARG A 65 -6.56 -11.86 5.39
N ARG A 66 -5.46 -11.20 5.02
CA ARG A 66 -4.21 -11.20 5.80
C ARG A 66 -4.34 -10.42 7.10
N ALA A 67 -5.13 -9.35 7.08
CA ALA A 67 -5.40 -8.50 8.25
C ALA A 67 -5.94 -9.30 9.45
N ARG A 68 -6.72 -10.36 9.20
CA ARG A 68 -7.22 -11.25 10.25
C ARG A 68 -6.11 -11.91 11.06
N GLY A 69 -5.01 -12.32 10.41
CA GLY A 69 -3.86 -12.92 11.08
C GLY A 69 -3.08 -11.95 11.99
N PHE A 70 -3.32 -10.65 11.84
CA PHE A 70 -2.75 -9.58 12.67
C PHE A 70 -3.77 -8.97 13.63
N GLU A 71 -4.96 -9.56 13.73
CA GLU A 71 -6.05 -9.08 14.59
C GLU A 71 -6.43 -7.61 14.34
N LEU A 72 -6.38 -7.19 13.07
CA LEU A 72 -6.77 -5.85 12.66
C LEU A 72 -8.28 -5.76 12.48
N ARG A 73 -8.90 -4.66 12.95
CA ARG A 73 -10.24 -4.28 12.52
C ARG A 73 -10.15 -3.74 11.09
N VAL A 74 -10.95 -4.28 10.17
CA VAL A 74 -10.91 -3.89 8.76
C VAL A 74 -12.10 -3.00 8.43
N LEU A 75 -11.82 -1.80 7.92
CA LEU A 75 -12.77 -0.93 7.24
C LEU A 75 -12.46 -0.93 5.74
N TYR A 76 -13.48 -0.78 4.90
CA TYR A 76 -13.25 -0.62 3.47
C TYR A 76 -14.16 0.41 2.84
N MET A 77 -13.67 1.04 1.78
CA MET A 77 -14.40 1.91 0.86
C MET A 77 -14.28 1.39 -0.57
N GLN A 78 -15.36 1.39 -1.30
CA GLN A 78 -15.39 1.20 -2.75
C GLN A 78 -16.68 1.78 -3.34
N ARG A 79 -16.67 2.03 -4.67
CA ARG A 79 -17.80 2.69 -5.37
C ARG A 79 -19.17 2.00 -5.18
N ARG A 80 -19.17 0.66 -5.09
CA ARG A 80 -20.39 -0.12 -4.79
C ARG A 80 -20.11 -0.97 -3.57
N ARG A 81 -20.93 -0.81 -2.52
CA ARG A 81 -20.82 -1.63 -1.31
C ARG A 81 -20.86 -3.12 -1.67
N ALA A 82 -19.87 -3.88 -1.17
CA ALA A 82 -19.83 -5.33 -1.31
C ALA A 82 -20.57 -6.00 -0.15
N GLU A 83 -21.26 -7.09 -0.42
CA GLU A 83 -21.66 -8.05 0.61
C GLU A 83 -20.43 -8.91 0.94
N THR A 84 -19.82 -8.68 2.10
CA THR A 84 -18.58 -9.33 2.50
C THR A 84 -18.42 -9.38 4.01
N GLU A 85 -17.81 -10.45 4.49
CA GLU A 85 -17.38 -10.59 5.90
C GLU A 85 -15.92 -10.11 6.11
N LEU A 86 -15.28 -9.54 5.09
CA LEU A 86 -13.87 -9.15 5.15
C LEU A 86 -13.65 -7.81 5.87
N GLY A 87 -14.69 -7.02 6.09
CA GLY A 87 -14.61 -5.74 6.77
C GLY A 87 -15.91 -4.96 6.78
N GLU A 88 -15.94 -3.84 7.47
CA GLU A 88 -17.06 -2.92 7.57
C GLU A 88 -16.96 -1.82 6.50
N TYR A 89 -18.04 -1.56 5.78
CA TYR A 89 -18.08 -0.43 4.82
C TYR A 89 -18.09 0.91 5.55
N ARG A 90 -17.31 1.85 5.03
CA ARG A 90 -17.34 3.27 5.40
C ARG A 90 -17.28 4.14 4.17
N GLU A 91 -17.87 5.32 4.24
CA GLU A 91 -17.54 6.39 3.29
C GLU A 91 -16.08 6.81 3.46
N LEU A 92 -15.47 7.36 2.39
CA LEU A 92 -14.02 7.61 2.37
C LEU A 92 -13.56 8.48 3.53
N ASP A 93 -14.25 9.58 3.79
CA ASP A 93 -13.86 10.52 4.84
C ASP A 93 -14.00 9.92 6.26
N GLU A 94 -14.97 9.03 6.47
CA GLU A 94 -15.14 8.28 7.73
C GLU A 94 -14.00 7.26 7.89
N LEU A 95 -13.70 6.51 6.81
CA LEU A 95 -12.60 5.55 6.79
C LEU A 95 -11.28 6.22 7.19
N LEU A 96 -10.98 7.40 6.62
CA LEU A 96 -9.76 8.14 6.91
C LEU A 96 -9.67 8.59 8.38
N ARG A 97 -10.79 9.02 8.96
CA ARG A 97 -10.84 9.43 10.38
C ARG A 97 -10.73 8.27 11.35
N GLU A 98 -11.25 7.08 10.99
CA GLU A 98 -11.28 5.93 11.89
C GLU A 98 -10.01 5.06 11.82
N SER A 99 -9.21 5.18 10.76
CA SER A 99 -8.10 4.26 10.49
C SER A 99 -6.79 4.69 11.14
N ASP A 100 -6.06 3.70 11.68
CA ASP A 100 -4.66 3.83 12.11
C ASP A 100 -3.69 3.50 10.96
N ILE A 101 -4.17 2.71 10.01
CA ILE A 101 -3.46 2.32 8.78
C ILE A 101 -4.42 2.49 7.62
N VAL A 102 -3.99 3.13 6.54
CA VAL A 102 -4.76 3.28 5.30
C VAL A 102 -3.98 2.63 4.16
N THR A 103 -4.63 1.75 3.38
CA THR A 103 -4.02 1.15 2.19
C THR A 103 -4.84 1.42 0.94
N ILE A 104 -4.15 1.68 -0.18
CA ILE A 104 -4.78 2.03 -1.44
C ILE A 104 -4.65 0.87 -2.43
N HIS A 105 -5.81 0.37 -2.92
CA HIS A 105 -5.94 -0.71 -3.90
C HIS A 105 -6.98 -0.39 -4.99
N ALA A 106 -7.26 0.89 -5.19
CA ALA A 106 -8.11 1.37 -6.27
C ALA A 106 -7.31 1.49 -7.59
N PRO A 107 -7.92 1.24 -8.76
CA PRO A 107 -7.29 1.54 -10.03
C PRO A 107 -7.23 3.06 -10.25
N LEU A 108 -6.20 3.52 -10.97
CA LEU A 108 -6.14 4.91 -11.43
C LEU A 108 -7.18 5.13 -12.54
N ARG A 109 -8.06 6.07 -12.32
CA ARG A 109 -9.10 6.54 -13.24
C ARG A 109 -9.28 8.05 -13.07
N PRO A 110 -9.99 8.75 -13.94
CA PRO A 110 -10.29 10.16 -13.73
C PRO A 110 -10.89 10.44 -12.34
N GLU A 111 -11.79 9.57 -11.86
CA GLU A 111 -12.49 9.73 -10.58
C GLU A 111 -11.63 9.38 -9.35
N THR A 112 -10.51 8.69 -9.54
CA THR A 112 -9.60 8.29 -8.45
C THR A 112 -8.28 9.05 -8.47
N ARG A 113 -8.03 9.86 -9.49
CA ARG A 113 -6.88 10.77 -9.53
C ARG A 113 -7.04 11.85 -8.46
N GLY A 114 -6.04 11.99 -7.59
CA GLY A 114 -6.11 12.91 -6.46
C GLY A 114 -7.22 12.58 -5.46
N LEU A 115 -7.68 11.32 -5.43
CA LEU A 115 -8.75 10.89 -4.51
C LEU A 115 -8.41 11.20 -3.05
N VAL A 116 -7.14 11.09 -2.68
CA VAL A 116 -6.63 11.46 -1.35
C VAL A 116 -5.87 12.78 -1.51
N ASP A 117 -6.63 13.87 -1.49
CA ASP A 117 -6.14 15.24 -1.57
C ASP A 117 -5.69 15.80 -0.20
N ALA A 118 -5.22 17.04 -0.16
CA ALA A 118 -4.79 17.70 1.07
C ALA A 118 -5.88 17.72 2.15
N GLY A 119 -7.15 17.98 1.76
CA GLY A 119 -8.27 17.99 2.69
C GLY A 119 -8.52 16.62 3.33
N ARG A 120 -8.40 15.55 2.55
CA ARG A 120 -8.54 14.17 3.03
C ARG A 120 -7.35 13.69 3.83
N LEU A 121 -6.12 14.08 3.45
CA LEU A 121 -4.94 13.83 4.28
C LEU A 121 -5.09 14.46 5.67
N ALA A 122 -5.65 15.66 5.76
CA ALA A 122 -5.91 16.34 7.03
C ALA A 122 -6.97 15.63 7.91
N LEU A 123 -7.82 14.77 7.35
CA LEU A 123 -8.76 13.95 8.13
C LEU A 123 -8.09 12.79 8.86
N MET A 124 -6.92 12.35 8.41
CA MET A 124 -6.18 11.27 9.04
C MET A 124 -5.64 11.73 10.40
N ARG A 125 -5.64 10.83 11.37
CA ARG A 125 -5.06 11.08 12.69
C ARG A 125 -3.55 11.21 12.63
N ASP A 126 -2.98 11.93 13.59
CA ASP A 126 -1.52 11.96 13.75
C ASP A 126 -0.96 10.56 13.96
N GLY A 127 0.15 10.25 13.29
CA GLY A 127 0.78 8.93 13.32
C GLY A 127 0.15 7.90 12.36
N THR A 128 -0.96 8.21 11.67
CA THR A 128 -1.55 7.29 10.69
C THR A 128 -0.51 6.87 9.63
N CYS A 129 -0.49 5.56 9.34
CA CYS A 129 0.38 4.97 8.33
C CYS A 129 -0.38 4.82 6.99
N LEU A 130 0.00 5.59 5.97
CA LEU A 130 -0.51 5.45 4.61
C LEU A 130 0.36 4.50 3.80
N VAL A 131 -0.23 3.47 3.19
CA VAL A 131 0.49 2.55 2.28
C VAL A 131 -0.13 2.63 0.89
N ASN A 132 0.70 2.92 -0.10
CA ASN A 132 0.28 2.95 -1.50
C ASN A 132 1.10 1.98 -2.35
N THR A 133 0.43 0.91 -2.81
CA THR A 133 0.94 -0.10 -3.76
C THR A 133 0.10 -0.13 -5.04
N ALA A 134 -0.71 0.92 -5.28
CA ALA A 134 -1.59 1.01 -6.44
C ALA A 134 -1.02 1.93 -7.53
N ARG A 135 -1.22 3.25 -7.41
CA ARG A 135 -0.66 4.28 -8.31
C ARG A 135 -0.41 5.56 -7.51
N GLY A 136 0.71 6.24 -7.77
CA GLY A 136 1.10 7.46 -7.06
C GLY A 136 0.06 8.56 -7.19
N GLU A 137 -0.46 8.77 -8.40
CA GLU A 137 -1.41 9.84 -8.72
C GLU A 137 -2.80 9.72 -8.04
N ILE A 138 -3.07 8.63 -7.31
CA ILE A 138 -4.29 8.52 -6.48
C ILE A 138 -4.21 9.44 -5.26
N VAL A 139 -2.99 9.76 -4.82
CA VAL A 139 -2.72 10.70 -3.74
C VAL A 139 -2.17 12.00 -4.34
N GLU A 140 -2.57 13.14 -3.80
CA GLU A 140 -1.95 14.43 -4.12
C GLU A 140 -0.53 14.45 -3.51
N GLU A 141 0.48 14.11 -4.33
CA GLU A 141 1.85 13.85 -3.87
C GLU A 141 2.48 15.04 -3.12
N PRO A 142 2.35 16.32 -3.56
CA PRO A 142 2.89 17.44 -2.81
C PRO A 142 2.28 17.59 -1.42
N ALA A 143 0.98 17.34 -1.29
CA ALA A 143 0.29 17.40 0.01
C ALA A 143 0.75 16.25 0.92
N LEU A 144 0.89 15.04 0.40
CA LEU A 144 1.44 13.92 1.16
C LEU A 144 2.88 14.20 1.62
N VAL A 145 3.74 14.72 0.73
CA VAL A 145 5.12 15.10 1.09
C VAL A 145 5.13 16.08 2.25
N ALA A 146 4.28 17.11 2.24
CA ALA A 146 4.19 18.08 3.34
C ALA A 146 3.82 17.41 4.67
N GLU A 147 2.86 16.47 4.66
CA GLU A 147 2.45 15.72 5.86
C GLU A 147 3.55 14.78 6.39
N LEU A 148 4.34 14.21 5.48
CA LEU A 148 5.46 13.33 5.85
C LEU A 148 6.67 14.13 6.38
N VAL A 149 6.98 15.28 5.77
CA VAL A 149 8.03 16.19 6.23
C VAL A 149 7.71 16.77 7.60
N SER A 150 6.45 17.12 7.87
CA SER A 150 6.00 17.57 9.20
C SER A 150 6.11 16.48 10.27
N GLY A 151 6.20 15.20 9.86
CA GLY A 151 6.19 14.04 10.75
C GLY A 151 4.81 13.66 11.25
N ARG A 152 3.73 14.34 10.80
CA ARG A 152 2.36 14.06 11.23
C ARG A 152 1.89 12.69 10.75
N LEU A 153 2.19 12.34 9.50
CA LEU A 153 1.88 11.02 8.93
C LEU A 153 3.15 10.18 8.75
N ARG A 154 2.94 8.89 8.49
CA ARG A 154 3.98 7.92 8.08
C ARG A 154 3.56 7.28 6.79
N ALA A 155 4.50 6.80 5.97
CA ALA A 155 4.14 6.14 4.72
C ALA A 155 5.02 4.97 4.33
N GLY A 156 4.38 3.99 3.66
CA GLY A 156 5.03 2.94 2.87
C GLY A 156 4.63 3.12 1.40
N LEU A 157 5.55 3.55 0.55
CA LEU A 157 5.27 3.90 -0.84
C LEU A 157 6.02 2.97 -1.79
N ASP A 158 5.26 2.27 -2.63
CA ASP A 158 5.80 1.45 -3.73
C ASP A 158 5.64 2.13 -5.08
N VAL A 159 4.87 3.21 -5.13
CA VAL A 159 4.52 3.94 -6.35
C VAL A 159 4.55 5.45 -6.13
N PHE A 160 4.87 6.21 -7.19
CA PHE A 160 5.05 7.66 -7.19
C PHE A 160 4.29 8.30 -8.35
N ALA A 161 3.99 9.60 -8.27
CA ALA A 161 3.22 10.29 -9.33
C ALA A 161 4.01 10.40 -10.65
N HIS A 162 5.34 10.44 -10.59
CA HIS A 162 6.22 10.66 -11.74
C HIS A 162 7.35 9.63 -11.82
N GLU A 163 7.03 8.33 -11.68
CA GLU A 163 8.02 7.25 -11.75
C GLU A 163 8.93 7.35 -12.98
N PRO A 164 10.26 7.12 -12.86
CA PRO A 164 10.97 6.66 -11.66
C PRO A 164 11.43 7.80 -10.72
N HIS A 165 10.95 9.02 -10.93
CA HIS A 165 11.30 10.16 -10.08
C HIS A 165 10.61 10.05 -8.72
N VAL A 166 11.38 10.20 -7.64
CA VAL A 166 10.92 10.23 -6.26
C VAL A 166 11.22 11.61 -5.68
N PRO A 167 10.28 12.30 -5.02
CA PRO A 167 10.55 13.56 -4.35
C PRO A 167 11.75 13.47 -3.40
N GLU A 168 12.71 14.40 -3.55
CA GLU A 168 13.98 14.37 -2.80
C GLU A 168 13.76 14.41 -1.28
N GLU A 169 12.73 15.13 -0.84
CA GLU A 169 12.37 15.25 0.56
C GLU A 169 12.11 13.88 1.21
N LEU A 170 11.53 12.93 0.46
CA LEU A 170 11.21 11.60 0.99
C LEU A 170 12.45 10.72 1.23
N LEU A 171 13.55 10.96 0.53
CA LEU A 171 14.72 10.07 0.53
C LEU A 171 15.41 9.96 1.89
N THR A 172 15.27 10.96 2.73
CA THR A 172 15.94 11.05 4.03
C THR A 172 15.01 10.87 5.24
N LEU A 173 13.69 10.83 5.00
CA LEU A 173 12.70 10.77 6.09
C LEU A 173 12.72 9.40 6.80
N PRO A 174 12.82 9.38 8.15
CA PRO A 174 12.81 8.12 8.91
C PRO A 174 11.41 7.49 9.03
N ASN A 175 10.36 8.28 8.85
CA ASN A 175 8.95 7.88 8.91
C ASN A 175 8.41 7.35 7.56
N VAL A 176 9.28 7.19 6.55
CA VAL A 176 8.90 6.73 5.21
C VAL A 176 9.72 5.50 4.80
N VAL A 177 9.04 4.51 4.23
CA VAL A 177 9.65 3.34 3.58
C VAL A 177 9.31 3.38 2.10
N LEU A 178 10.33 3.32 1.24
CA LEU A 178 10.21 3.44 -0.21
C LEU A 178 10.64 2.15 -0.88
N THR A 179 9.87 1.70 -1.88
CA THR A 179 10.22 0.57 -2.75
C THR A 179 10.00 0.94 -4.22
N PRO A 180 10.81 0.41 -5.16
CA PRO A 180 10.78 0.80 -6.56
C PRO A 180 9.78 -0.02 -7.37
N HIS A 181 8.48 0.12 -7.10
CA HIS A 181 7.35 -0.53 -7.79
C HIS A 181 7.48 -2.06 -7.81
N LEU A 182 7.61 -2.66 -6.62
CA LEU A 182 7.83 -4.09 -6.42
C LEU A 182 6.56 -4.93 -6.26
N GLY A 183 5.36 -4.32 -6.30
CA GLY A 183 4.08 -4.99 -6.00
C GLY A 183 3.89 -6.35 -6.69
N SER A 184 4.33 -6.50 -7.95
CA SER A 184 4.28 -7.75 -8.70
C SER A 184 5.65 -8.42 -8.91
N ALA A 185 6.72 -7.93 -8.30
CA ALA A 185 8.09 -8.33 -8.58
C ALA A 185 8.52 -9.60 -7.81
N THR A 186 7.72 -10.64 -7.85
CA THR A 186 8.11 -11.98 -7.39
C THR A 186 8.43 -12.88 -8.58
N ARG A 187 9.33 -13.85 -8.38
CA ARG A 187 9.68 -14.83 -9.42
C ARG A 187 8.43 -15.54 -9.93
N GLN A 188 7.60 -16.04 -9.04
CA GLN A 188 6.37 -16.78 -9.38
C GLN A 188 5.40 -15.92 -10.19
N THR A 189 5.21 -14.66 -9.81
CA THR A 189 4.32 -13.74 -10.55
C THR A 189 4.88 -13.44 -11.94
N ARG A 190 6.19 -13.17 -12.06
CA ARG A 190 6.83 -12.89 -13.36
C ARG A 190 6.80 -14.09 -14.30
N GLU A 191 7.09 -15.29 -13.81
CA GLU A 191 6.97 -16.53 -14.57
C GLU A 191 5.54 -16.78 -15.06
N ALA A 192 4.54 -16.59 -14.18
CA ALA A 192 3.14 -16.75 -14.56
C ALA A 192 2.67 -15.70 -15.58
N MET A 193 3.10 -14.43 -15.46
CA MET A 193 2.82 -13.40 -16.46
C MET A 193 3.45 -13.73 -17.81
N THR A 194 4.73 -14.15 -17.82
CA THR A 194 5.43 -14.54 -19.04
C THR A 194 4.74 -15.71 -19.72
N ARG A 195 4.32 -16.73 -18.95
CA ARG A 195 3.58 -17.89 -19.50
C ARG A 195 2.32 -17.46 -20.22
N ILE A 196 1.50 -16.59 -19.62
CA ILE A 196 0.27 -16.10 -20.27
C ILE A 196 0.57 -15.35 -21.57
N VAL A 197 1.63 -14.53 -21.60
CA VAL A 197 2.03 -13.84 -22.85
C VAL A 197 2.39 -14.86 -23.93
N VAL A 198 3.21 -15.86 -23.60
CA VAL A 198 3.60 -16.93 -24.53
C VAL A 198 2.38 -17.71 -25.00
N ASP A 199 1.49 -18.11 -24.08
CA ASP A 199 0.29 -18.88 -24.41
C ASP A 199 -0.64 -18.09 -25.36
N ASN A 200 -0.80 -16.77 -25.17
CA ASN A 200 -1.57 -15.92 -26.10
C ASN A 200 -0.91 -15.80 -27.47
N ILE A 201 0.41 -15.67 -27.55
CA ILE A 201 1.14 -15.62 -28.84
C ILE A 201 0.95 -16.94 -29.60
N LEU A 202 1.13 -18.08 -28.91
CA LEU A 202 0.95 -19.41 -29.54
C LEU A 202 -0.49 -19.67 -29.97
N ALA A 203 -1.49 -19.23 -29.20
CA ALA A 203 -2.89 -19.30 -29.57
C ALA A 203 -3.16 -18.47 -30.83
N PHE A 204 -2.65 -17.24 -30.89
CA PHE A 204 -2.79 -16.36 -32.03
C PHE A 204 -2.16 -16.97 -33.31
N GLU A 205 -0.94 -17.51 -33.23
CA GLU A 205 -0.25 -18.17 -34.36
C GLU A 205 -1.01 -19.37 -34.91
N ARG A 206 -1.75 -20.09 -34.05
CA ARG A 206 -2.56 -21.27 -34.46
C ARG A 206 -3.94 -20.89 -34.96
N GLY A 207 -4.37 -19.63 -34.83
CA GLY A 207 -5.74 -19.21 -35.11
C GLY A 207 -6.74 -19.63 -34.03
N ASP A 208 -6.26 -20.00 -32.83
CA ASP A 208 -7.08 -20.37 -31.69
C ASP A 208 -7.58 -19.11 -30.92
N ALA A 209 -8.60 -19.30 -30.09
CA ALA A 209 -9.04 -18.23 -29.18
C ALA A 209 -7.93 -17.87 -28.17
N LEU A 210 -7.73 -16.56 -27.93
CA LEU A 210 -6.76 -16.10 -26.94
C LEU A 210 -7.14 -16.58 -25.54
N VAL A 211 -6.14 -16.94 -24.72
CA VAL A 211 -6.33 -17.36 -23.32
C VAL A 211 -6.88 -16.23 -22.45
N THR A 212 -6.48 -14.99 -22.75
CA THR A 212 -6.92 -13.80 -22.04
C THR A 212 -7.28 -12.68 -23.02
N PRO A 213 -8.41 -12.79 -23.76
CA PRO A 213 -8.83 -11.74 -24.68
C PRO A 213 -9.20 -10.48 -23.89
N VAL A 214 -8.90 -9.31 -24.48
CA VAL A 214 -9.41 -8.03 -23.96
C VAL A 214 -10.87 -7.96 -24.38
N THR A 215 -11.76 -7.98 -23.41
CA THR A 215 -13.20 -7.70 -23.61
C THR A 215 -13.46 -6.25 -23.23
N GLU A 216 -14.22 -5.52 -24.09
CA GLU A 216 -14.63 -4.13 -23.84
C GLU A 216 -15.45 -3.97 -22.55
#